data_26077d6090350380aecf143977b732e4
#
_entry.id   26077d6090350380aecf143977b732e4
#
_cell.length_a   1.000
_cell.length_b   1.000
_cell.length_c   1.000
_cell.angle_alpha   90.00
_cell.angle_beta   90.00
_cell.angle_gamma   90.00
#
_symmetry.space_group_name_H-M   'P 1'
#
loop_
_entity.id
_entity.type
_entity.pdbx_description
1 polymer ?
#
loop_
_entity_poly.entity_id
_entity_poly.type
_entity_poly.pdbx_seq_one_letter_code
_entity_poly.pdbx_strand_id
1 'polypeptide(L)'
;MKPDILIADSIQTLYNELNESSPGSISQVKDCTMTLMQLSKSQGITVFVVGHINKDGNIAGPKVLEHMVDCVLYFEGDPNTSYRLLRAAKNRFGSTNEIGVFEMADCGLIEVPNPSQMLLEGRPEGAPGTCVACVMEGTRPVLAEVQALVTKTTFNVPRRAADGFDFNRAVLLMAVAEKRANMKLNVFDAYINVIGGLRLDEPGADLPVVLAVASSYRDQVIAEDLVAIGEVGLTGEIRSVSNMNQRLAEVSRLGFKKCIIPRNSSEKLEIPAGLSVYRVKNLREAIETAL
;
A
#
# COMPACT_ATOMS: atom_id res chain seq x y z
N MET A 1 11.11 -24.74 34.54
CA MET A 1 10.94 -23.28 34.38
C MET A 1 9.61 -23.06 33.69
N LYS A 2 8.83 -22.06 34.13
CA LYS A 2 7.62 -21.61 33.44
C LYS A 2 7.95 -20.28 32.78
N PRO A 3 8.14 -20.22 31.44
CA PRO A 3 8.42 -18.97 30.77
C PRO A 3 7.13 -18.12 30.68
N ASP A 4 7.26 -16.82 30.60
CA ASP A 4 6.14 -15.90 30.33
C ASP A 4 5.83 -15.86 28.81
N ILE A 5 6.87 -16.03 27.99
CA ILE A 5 6.80 -16.01 26.52
C ILE A 5 7.56 -17.21 25.96
N LEU A 6 6.98 -17.87 24.98
CA LEU A 6 7.59 -18.94 24.20
C LEU A 6 7.61 -18.53 22.72
N ILE A 7 8.77 -18.59 22.08
CA ILE A 7 8.93 -18.31 20.64
C ILE A 7 9.36 -19.62 19.95
N ALA A 8 8.57 -20.07 18.97
CA ALA A 8 8.86 -21.22 18.13
C ALA A 8 9.26 -20.73 16.73
N ASP A 9 10.56 -20.74 16.42
CA ASP A 9 11.13 -20.37 15.13
C ASP A 9 11.92 -21.54 14.55
N SER A 10 11.39 -22.17 13.52
CA SER A 10 10.11 -22.03 12.83
C SER A 10 9.22 -23.23 13.08
N ILE A 11 7.93 -23.07 12.91
CA ILE A 11 6.95 -24.17 13.08
C ILE A 11 7.23 -25.33 12.13
N GLN A 12 7.84 -25.07 10.97
CA GLN A 12 8.17 -26.10 9.98
C GLN A 12 9.29 -27.04 10.42
N THR A 13 10.12 -26.63 11.39
CA THR A 13 11.20 -27.47 11.92
C THR A 13 10.78 -28.34 13.12
N LEU A 14 9.61 -28.01 13.69
CA LEU A 14 9.05 -28.80 14.79
C LEU A 14 8.36 -30.04 14.23
N TYR A 15 8.46 -31.14 15.01
CA TYR A 15 7.74 -32.38 14.70
C TYR A 15 7.27 -33.05 15.99
N ASN A 16 6.16 -33.78 15.86
CA ASN A 16 5.64 -34.67 16.90
C ASN A 16 5.96 -36.09 16.49
N GLU A 17 6.68 -36.82 17.35
CA GLU A 17 7.10 -38.19 17.11
C GLU A 17 5.91 -39.17 16.97
N LEU A 18 4.75 -38.83 17.52
CA LEU A 18 3.52 -39.60 17.40
C LEU A 18 2.84 -39.47 16.03
N ASN A 19 3.28 -38.55 15.20
CA ASN A 19 2.74 -38.31 13.87
C ASN A 19 3.75 -38.75 12.82
N GLU A 20 3.40 -39.77 12.04
CA GLU A 20 4.28 -40.43 11.05
C GLU A 20 4.59 -39.53 9.82
N SER A 21 3.95 -38.36 9.69
CA SER A 21 4.18 -37.44 8.57
C SER A 21 5.56 -36.77 8.70
N SER A 22 6.17 -36.43 7.56
CA SER A 22 7.47 -35.75 7.53
C SER A 22 7.43 -34.38 8.22
N PRO A 23 8.54 -33.93 8.85
CA PRO A 23 8.66 -32.56 9.36
C PRO A 23 8.32 -31.50 8.30
N GLY A 24 7.63 -30.44 8.68
CA GLY A 24 7.18 -29.39 7.76
C GLY A 24 5.95 -29.72 6.91
N SER A 25 5.42 -30.96 6.97
CA SER A 25 4.14 -31.31 6.35
C SER A 25 2.98 -30.58 7.04
N ILE A 26 1.87 -30.37 6.32
CA ILE A 26 0.66 -29.73 6.85
C ILE A 26 0.17 -30.42 8.12
N SER A 27 0.20 -31.75 8.14
CA SER A 27 -0.23 -32.56 9.28
C SER A 27 0.64 -32.29 10.50
N GLN A 28 1.96 -32.32 10.38
CA GLN A 28 2.91 -32.03 11.44
C GLN A 28 2.78 -30.60 11.96
N VAL A 29 2.75 -29.60 11.05
CA VAL A 29 2.61 -28.19 11.41
C VAL A 29 1.33 -27.93 12.19
N LYS A 30 0.21 -28.54 11.78
CA LYS A 30 -1.07 -28.46 12.48
C LYS A 30 -1.01 -29.08 13.87
N ASP A 31 -0.42 -30.26 13.99
CA ASP A 31 -0.33 -31.02 15.24
C ASP A 31 0.57 -30.32 16.26
N CYS A 32 1.78 -29.90 15.85
CA CYS A 32 2.66 -29.08 16.68
C CYS A 32 2.00 -27.76 17.13
N THR A 33 1.26 -27.09 16.24
CA THR A 33 0.53 -25.86 16.61
C THR A 33 -0.56 -26.14 17.63
N MET A 34 -1.31 -27.21 17.49
CA MET A 34 -2.32 -27.61 18.49
C MET A 34 -1.70 -27.85 19.86
N THR A 35 -0.54 -28.53 19.93
CA THR A 35 0.20 -28.76 21.16
C THR A 35 0.64 -27.46 21.82
N LEU A 36 1.20 -26.54 21.02
CA LEU A 36 1.60 -25.20 21.50
C LEU A 36 0.40 -24.37 22.01
N MET A 37 -0.75 -24.44 21.33
CA MET A 37 -1.98 -23.80 21.77
C MET A 37 -2.53 -24.37 23.09
N GLN A 38 -2.47 -25.68 23.26
CA GLN A 38 -2.86 -26.35 24.52
C GLN A 38 -1.94 -25.93 25.66
N LEU A 39 -0.63 -25.88 25.40
CA LEU A 39 0.37 -25.40 26.36
C LEU A 39 0.09 -23.95 26.75
N SER A 40 -0.14 -23.07 25.77
CA SER A 40 -0.49 -21.67 25.99
C SER A 40 -1.69 -21.52 26.92
N LYS A 41 -2.79 -22.20 26.62
CA LYS A 41 -4.04 -22.13 27.40
C LYS A 41 -3.93 -22.74 28.79
N SER A 42 -3.25 -23.89 28.91
CA SER A 42 -3.14 -24.60 30.21
C SER A 42 -2.18 -23.94 31.18
N GLN A 43 -1.12 -23.29 30.66
CA GLN A 43 -0.06 -22.69 31.48
C GLN A 43 -0.14 -21.16 31.54
N GLY A 44 -1.00 -20.52 30.72
CA GLY A 44 -1.09 -19.06 30.62
C GLY A 44 0.19 -18.44 30.05
N ILE A 45 0.81 -19.09 29.05
CA ILE A 45 2.04 -18.64 28.38
C ILE A 45 1.67 -18.00 27.05
N THR A 46 2.23 -16.82 26.75
CA THR A 46 2.10 -16.23 25.41
C THR A 46 3.03 -16.96 24.43
N VAL A 47 2.48 -17.48 23.34
CA VAL A 47 3.24 -18.26 22.34
C VAL A 47 3.28 -17.50 21.02
N PHE A 48 4.49 -17.25 20.51
CA PHE A 48 4.75 -16.76 19.16
C PHE A 48 5.18 -17.95 18.30
N VAL A 49 4.47 -18.13 17.19
CA VAL A 49 4.79 -19.17 16.20
C VAL A 49 5.26 -18.48 14.94
N VAL A 50 6.54 -18.66 14.60
CA VAL A 50 7.13 -18.11 13.37
C VAL A 50 6.98 -19.13 12.25
N GLY A 51 6.47 -18.69 11.11
CA GLY A 51 6.30 -19.50 9.91
C GLY A 51 6.79 -18.77 8.67
N HIS A 52 7.34 -19.51 7.70
CA HIS A 52 7.82 -18.94 6.44
C HIS A 52 6.78 -19.10 5.32
N ILE A 53 6.62 -18.06 4.53
CA ILE A 53 5.78 -18.02 3.33
C ILE A 53 6.65 -18.26 2.10
N ASN A 54 6.26 -19.16 1.17
CA ASN A 54 6.95 -19.35 -0.10
C ASN A 54 6.58 -18.25 -1.10
N LYS A 55 7.49 -17.96 -2.05
CA LYS A 55 7.33 -16.87 -3.06
C LYS A 55 6.04 -16.92 -3.88
N ASP A 56 5.39 -18.06 -3.98
CA ASP A 56 4.16 -18.25 -4.78
C ASP A 56 2.87 -17.97 -3.97
N GLY A 57 2.98 -17.46 -2.74
CA GLY A 57 1.82 -17.16 -1.88
C GLY A 57 0.96 -18.39 -1.53
N ASN A 58 1.31 -19.55 -2.07
CA ASN A 58 0.67 -20.83 -1.81
C ASN A 58 1.48 -21.61 -0.78
N ILE A 59 1.03 -21.56 0.47
CA ILE A 59 1.69 -22.32 1.51
C ILE A 59 0.79 -23.42 2.00
N ALA A 60 1.37 -24.57 1.96
CA ALA A 60 0.78 -25.75 2.53
C ALA A 60 0.70 -25.76 4.07
N GLY A 61 1.19 -24.76 4.75
CA GLY A 61 1.21 -24.71 6.21
C GLY A 61 0.56 -23.47 6.85
N PRO A 62 1.01 -22.24 6.57
CA PRO A 62 0.56 -21.04 7.30
C PRO A 62 -0.91 -20.71 7.17
N LYS A 63 -1.56 -20.83 6.01
CA LYS A 63 -3.02 -20.59 5.88
C LYS A 63 -3.87 -21.48 6.80
N VAL A 64 -3.42 -22.69 7.06
CA VAL A 64 -4.11 -23.59 8.03
C VAL A 64 -3.99 -23.04 9.45
N LEU A 65 -2.85 -22.42 9.79
CA LEU A 65 -2.60 -21.85 11.11
C LEU A 65 -3.41 -20.59 11.37
N GLU A 66 -3.70 -19.78 10.35
CA GLU A 66 -4.48 -18.55 10.47
C GLU A 66 -5.83 -18.76 11.17
N HIS A 67 -6.46 -19.91 10.92
CA HIS A 67 -7.73 -20.25 11.56
C HIS A 67 -7.57 -20.71 13.01
N MET A 68 -6.40 -21.22 13.36
CA MET A 68 -6.13 -21.81 14.67
C MET A 68 -5.70 -20.79 15.72
N VAL A 69 -4.85 -19.82 15.33
CA VAL A 69 -4.26 -18.82 16.23
C VAL A 69 -5.17 -17.61 16.47
N ASP A 70 -4.91 -16.86 17.52
CA ASP A 70 -5.70 -15.68 17.90
C ASP A 70 -5.30 -14.42 17.14
N CYS A 71 -4.02 -14.30 16.80
CA CYS A 71 -3.46 -13.18 16.02
C CYS A 71 -2.57 -13.75 14.91
N VAL A 72 -2.63 -13.12 13.73
CA VAL A 72 -1.76 -13.39 12.58
C VAL A 72 -1.15 -12.07 12.14
N LEU A 73 0.18 -12.03 12.14
CA LEU A 73 0.96 -10.89 11.68
C LEU A 73 1.75 -11.32 10.45
N TYR A 74 1.60 -10.57 9.36
CA TYR A 74 2.46 -10.69 8.19
C TYR A 74 3.61 -9.71 8.30
N PHE A 75 4.81 -10.21 8.05
CA PHE A 75 6.02 -9.42 7.95
C PHE A 75 6.42 -9.36 6.48
N GLU A 76 6.11 -8.23 5.85
CA GLU A 76 6.24 -8.02 4.41
C GLU A 76 7.44 -7.11 4.12
N GLY A 77 8.11 -7.31 2.99
CA GLY A 77 9.17 -6.43 2.53
C GLY A 77 9.71 -6.85 1.17
N ASP A 78 10.04 -5.86 0.35
CA ASP A 78 10.75 -6.09 -0.90
C ASP A 78 12.24 -6.33 -0.58
N PRO A 79 12.91 -7.33 -1.20
CA PRO A 79 14.35 -7.55 -1.03
C PRO A 79 15.23 -6.36 -1.44
N ASN A 80 14.69 -5.48 -2.30
CA ASN A 80 15.42 -4.31 -2.81
C ASN A 80 15.24 -3.05 -1.94
N THR A 81 14.41 -3.11 -0.89
CA THR A 81 14.18 -2.00 0.03
C THR A 81 14.63 -2.33 1.44
N SER A 82 15.12 -1.32 2.18
CA SER A 82 15.47 -1.48 3.60
C SER A 82 14.25 -1.60 4.51
N TYR A 83 13.05 -1.33 3.98
CA TYR A 83 11.84 -1.27 4.79
C TYR A 83 11.12 -2.59 4.91
N ARG A 84 10.44 -2.75 6.07
CA ARG A 84 9.61 -3.91 6.39
C ARG A 84 8.31 -3.42 6.99
N LEU A 85 7.20 -4.02 6.52
CA LEU A 85 5.85 -3.75 7.02
C LEU A 85 5.40 -4.92 7.90
N LEU A 86 4.90 -4.61 9.08
CA LEU A 86 4.24 -5.56 9.96
C LEU A 86 2.73 -5.28 9.93
N ARG A 87 1.98 -6.20 9.33
CA ARG A 87 0.54 -6.06 9.11
C ARG A 87 -0.23 -7.15 9.87
N ALA A 88 -1.27 -6.75 10.61
CA ALA A 88 -2.18 -7.69 11.22
C ALA A 88 -3.21 -8.20 10.19
N ALA A 89 -3.16 -9.48 9.84
CA ALA A 89 -4.15 -10.13 8.98
C ALA A 89 -5.34 -10.68 9.78
N LYS A 90 -5.13 -11.03 11.05
CA LYS A 90 -6.15 -11.47 11.99
C LYS A 90 -5.78 -11.01 13.39
N ASN A 91 -6.76 -10.51 14.12
CA ASN A 91 -6.61 -10.17 15.54
C ASN A 91 -7.96 -10.34 16.25
N ARG A 92 -8.08 -11.33 17.12
CA ARG A 92 -9.33 -11.58 17.88
C ARG A 92 -9.58 -10.56 18.99
N PHE A 93 -8.55 -9.86 19.44
CA PHE A 93 -8.59 -9.01 20.61
C PHE A 93 -8.41 -7.52 20.28
N GLY A 94 -8.26 -7.18 19.01
CA GLY A 94 -8.03 -5.81 18.59
C GLY A 94 -8.23 -5.58 17.09
N SER A 95 -7.85 -4.39 16.63
CA SER A 95 -7.90 -3.99 15.23
C SER A 95 -6.91 -4.79 14.39
N THR A 96 -7.28 -5.08 13.14
CA THR A 96 -6.37 -5.57 12.08
C THR A 96 -5.90 -4.44 11.17
N ASN A 97 -6.31 -3.21 11.46
CA ASN A 97 -6.05 -2.06 10.60
C ASN A 97 -4.76 -1.31 10.97
N GLU A 98 -4.00 -1.81 11.94
CA GLU A 98 -2.74 -1.21 12.36
C GLU A 98 -1.57 -1.76 11.55
N ILE A 99 -0.62 -0.89 11.17
CA ILE A 99 0.60 -1.24 10.46
C ILE A 99 1.80 -0.68 11.21
N GLY A 100 2.79 -1.54 11.46
CA GLY A 100 4.13 -1.15 11.88
C GLY A 100 5.04 -1.03 10.67
N VAL A 101 5.76 0.08 10.56
CA VAL A 101 6.80 0.28 9.54
C VAL A 101 8.15 0.27 10.23
N PHE A 102 9.06 -0.55 9.71
CA PHE A 102 10.41 -0.72 10.22
C PHE A 102 11.43 -0.56 9.12
N GLU A 103 12.60 -0.09 9.47
CA GLU A 103 13.78 -0.05 8.60
C GLU A 103 14.81 -1.09 9.06
N MET A 104 15.41 -1.79 8.10
CA MET A 104 16.49 -2.72 8.36
C MET A 104 17.82 -1.95 8.43
N ALA A 105 18.32 -1.74 9.62
CA ALA A 105 19.61 -1.10 9.88
C ALA A 105 20.66 -2.14 10.35
N ASP A 106 21.92 -1.74 10.46
CA ASP A 106 23.02 -2.60 10.93
C ASP A 106 22.78 -3.17 12.34
N CYS A 107 22.03 -2.45 13.17
CA CYS A 107 21.65 -2.89 14.53
C CYS A 107 20.35 -3.72 14.56
N GLY A 108 19.73 -4.02 13.42
CA GLY A 108 18.47 -4.72 13.30
C GLY A 108 17.32 -3.83 12.83
N LEU A 109 16.09 -4.19 13.19
CA LEU A 109 14.89 -3.45 12.82
C LEU A 109 14.70 -2.22 13.71
N ILE A 110 14.57 -1.05 13.08
CA ILE A 110 14.26 0.22 13.74
C ILE A 110 12.87 0.67 13.33
N GLU A 111 12.05 1.10 14.28
CA GLU A 111 10.73 1.67 14.00
C GLU A 111 10.85 2.95 13.16
N VAL A 112 10.01 3.07 12.13
CA VAL A 112 9.86 4.29 11.34
C VAL A 112 8.62 5.05 11.83
N PRO A 113 8.79 6.12 12.62
CA PRO A 113 7.66 6.84 13.20
C PRO A 113 6.80 7.56 12.16
N ASN A 114 7.42 7.96 11.04
CA ASN A 114 6.78 8.71 9.96
C ASN A 114 7.05 8.09 8.58
N PRO A 115 6.29 7.05 8.17
CA PRO A 115 6.49 6.41 6.87
C PRO A 115 6.33 7.36 5.69
N SER A 116 5.40 8.31 5.77
CA SER A 116 5.15 9.27 4.69
C SER A 116 6.36 10.16 4.43
N GLN A 117 7.03 10.63 5.48
CA GLN A 117 8.23 11.46 5.33
C GLN A 117 9.34 10.69 4.61
N MET A 118 9.53 9.46 5.02
CA MET A 118 10.50 8.54 4.43
C MET A 118 10.20 8.25 2.93
N LEU A 119 8.93 7.95 2.61
CA LEU A 119 8.50 7.64 1.23
C LEU A 119 8.57 8.86 0.29
N LEU A 120 8.66 10.06 0.85
CA LEU A 120 8.78 11.31 0.10
C LEU A 120 10.20 11.86 0.08
N GLU A 121 11.13 11.21 0.78
CA GLU A 121 12.54 11.61 0.79
C GLU A 121 13.17 11.41 -0.60
N GLY A 122 13.93 12.40 -1.04
CA GLY A 122 14.61 12.35 -2.34
C GLY A 122 13.71 12.59 -3.56
N ARG A 123 12.49 13.12 -3.37
CA ARG A 123 11.64 13.53 -4.51
C ARG A 123 12.37 14.50 -5.44
N PRO A 124 12.30 14.28 -6.77
CA PRO A 124 12.89 15.20 -7.72
C PRO A 124 12.11 16.52 -7.72
N GLU A 125 12.84 17.64 -7.64
CA GLU A 125 12.26 18.98 -7.76
C GLU A 125 12.06 19.34 -9.25
N GLY A 126 10.90 19.93 -9.58
CA GLY A 126 10.63 20.42 -10.91
C GLY A 126 10.56 19.36 -12.01
N ALA A 127 10.36 18.09 -11.67
CA ALA A 127 10.29 17.00 -12.64
C ALA A 127 8.83 16.72 -13.05
N PRO A 128 8.51 16.66 -14.35
CA PRO A 128 7.20 16.20 -14.80
C PRO A 128 7.05 14.69 -14.57
N GLY A 129 5.81 14.24 -14.46
CA GLY A 129 5.49 12.83 -14.30
C GLY A 129 5.43 12.38 -12.85
N THR A 130 5.38 13.28 -11.87
CA THR A 130 5.26 12.93 -10.45
C THR A 130 3.98 13.50 -9.85
N CYS A 131 3.35 12.74 -8.94
CA CYS A 131 2.22 13.23 -8.13
C CYS A 131 2.24 12.52 -6.77
N VAL A 132 1.85 13.22 -5.71
CA VAL A 132 1.73 12.61 -4.38
C VAL A 132 0.32 12.11 -4.16
N ALA A 133 0.21 10.85 -3.78
CA ALA A 133 -0.99 10.18 -3.32
C ALA A 133 -1.09 10.25 -1.79
N CYS A 134 -2.32 10.25 -1.26
CA CYS A 134 -2.59 9.97 0.14
C CYS A 134 -3.57 8.80 0.22
N VAL A 135 -3.08 7.66 0.66
CA VAL A 135 -3.83 6.40 0.78
C VAL A 135 -4.00 5.99 2.23
N MET A 136 -5.01 5.16 2.50
CA MET A 136 -5.17 4.56 3.83
C MET A 136 -4.48 3.21 3.87
N GLU A 137 -3.51 3.10 4.74
CA GLU A 137 -2.93 1.83 5.13
C GLU A 137 -3.48 1.43 6.50
N GLY A 138 -4.50 0.57 6.46
CA GLY A 138 -5.30 0.29 7.66
C GLY A 138 -6.07 1.53 8.14
N THR A 139 -5.79 2.00 9.34
CA THR A 139 -6.37 3.23 9.91
C THR A 139 -5.48 4.46 9.71
N ARG A 140 -4.27 4.29 9.18
CA ARG A 140 -3.28 5.36 9.05
C ARG A 140 -3.24 5.92 7.63
N PRO A 141 -3.40 7.23 7.44
CA PRO A 141 -3.11 7.85 6.16
C PRO A 141 -1.60 7.86 5.91
N VAL A 142 -1.19 7.48 4.70
CA VAL A 142 0.21 7.44 4.25
C VAL A 142 0.31 8.18 2.93
N LEU A 143 1.30 9.05 2.82
CA LEU A 143 1.63 9.72 1.57
C LEU A 143 2.72 8.95 0.84
N ALA A 144 2.53 8.78 -0.47
CA ALA A 144 3.51 8.11 -1.33
C ALA A 144 3.64 8.85 -2.66
N GLU A 145 4.85 8.84 -3.23
CA GLU A 145 5.09 9.39 -4.54
C GLU A 145 4.73 8.37 -5.63
N VAL A 146 3.92 8.81 -6.59
CA VAL A 146 3.64 8.09 -7.83
C VAL A 146 4.43 8.76 -8.95
N GLN A 147 5.21 7.97 -9.67
CA GLN A 147 5.93 8.40 -10.85
C GLN A 147 5.34 7.74 -12.09
N ALA A 148 5.25 8.49 -13.18
CA ALA A 148 4.86 7.99 -14.49
C ALA A 148 5.82 8.49 -15.58
N LEU A 149 6.18 7.61 -16.48
CA LEU A 149 6.92 7.94 -17.68
C LEU A 149 6.07 7.59 -18.90
N VAL A 150 5.76 8.61 -19.70
CA VAL A 150 5.02 8.46 -20.96
C VAL A 150 5.90 8.91 -22.10
N THR A 151 6.18 8.00 -23.04
CA THR A 151 7.05 8.27 -24.19
C THR A 151 6.44 7.70 -25.46
N LYS A 152 6.74 8.28 -26.64
CA LYS A 152 6.25 7.76 -27.90
C LYS A 152 6.70 6.32 -28.09
N THR A 153 5.76 5.43 -28.43
CA THR A 153 6.11 4.05 -28.72
C THR A 153 6.85 3.94 -30.06
N THR A 154 7.85 3.07 -30.08
CA THR A 154 8.52 2.63 -31.30
C THR A 154 8.02 1.25 -31.77
N PHE A 155 7.05 0.69 -31.06
CA PHE A 155 6.47 -0.62 -31.32
C PHE A 155 5.08 -0.49 -31.95
N ASN A 156 4.62 -1.55 -32.61
CA ASN A 156 3.27 -1.60 -33.17
C ASN A 156 2.17 -1.58 -32.09
N VAL A 157 2.48 -2.06 -30.89
CA VAL A 157 1.60 -2.06 -29.73
C VAL A 157 2.28 -1.33 -28.58
N PRO A 158 1.66 -0.30 -28.02
CA PRO A 158 2.21 0.43 -26.89
C PRO A 158 2.43 -0.46 -25.66
N ARG A 159 3.56 -0.29 -24.99
CA ARG A 159 3.91 -1.01 -23.77
C ARG A 159 3.27 -0.35 -22.56
N ARG A 160 2.83 -1.17 -21.63
CA ARG A 160 2.31 -0.74 -20.33
C ARG A 160 3.04 -1.52 -19.25
N ALA A 161 3.46 -0.84 -18.20
CA ALA A 161 3.98 -1.47 -17.00
C ALA A 161 3.53 -0.67 -15.77
N ALA A 162 3.31 -1.37 -14.68
CA ALA A 162 3.00 -0.76 -13.39
C ALA A 162 3.73 -1.55 -12.29
N ASP A 163 4.41 -0.83 -11.42
CA ASP A 163 5.02 -1.35 -10.21
C ASP A 163 4.47 -0.58 -9.00
N GLY A 164 4.12 -1.29 -7.93
CA GLY A 164 3.43 -0.72 -6.78
C GLY A 164 1.97 -0.31 -7.02
N PHE A 165 1.39 -0.59 -8.20
CA PHE A 165 -0.01 -0.32 -8.55
C PHE A 165 -0.56 -1.44 -9.43
N ASP A 166 -1.87 -1.75 -9.29
CA ASP A 166 -2.48 -2.83 -10.11
C ASP A 166 -2.43 -2.53 -11.60
N PHE A 167 -1.86 -3.45 -12.36
CA PHE A 167 -1.67 -3.30 -13.81
C PHE A 167 -2.99 -3.14 -14.57
N ASN A 168 -4.02 -3.93 -14.24
CA ASN A 168 -5.31 -3.85 -14.93
C ASN A 168 -6.01 -2.52 -14.62
N ARG A 169 -5.89 -2.05 -13.38
CA ARG A 169 -6.40 -0.73 -12.98
C ARG A 169 -5.68 0.38 -13.71
N ALA A 170 -4.35 0.32 -13.84
CA ALA A 170 -3.55 1.29 -14.59
C ALA A 170 -3.99 1.36 -16.06
N VAL A 171 -4.17 0.22 -16.74
CA VAL A 171 -4.65 0.15 -18.13
C VAL A 171 -6.04 0.77 -18.27
N LEU A 172 -6.93 0.48 -17.34
CA LEU A 172 -8.28 1.05 -17.31
C LEU A 172 -8.26 2.57 -17.14
N LEU A 173 -7.47 3.08 -16.21
CA LEU A 173 -7.31 4.52 -15.97
C LEU A 173 -6.75 5.25 -17.20
N MET A 174 -5.79 4.64 -17.90
CA MET A 174 -5.27 5.19 -19.15
C MET A 174 -6.33 5.25 -20.24
N ALA A 175 -7.19 4.24 -20.37
CA ALA A 175 -8.32 4.26 -21.31
C ALA A 175 -9.34 5.36 -20.95
N VAL A 176 -9.58 5.59 -19.67
CA VAL A 176 -10.42 6.73 -19.20
C VAL A 176 -9.76 8.06 -19.57
N ALA A 177 -8.45 8.22 -19.34
CA ALA A 177 -7.72 9.44 -19.70
C ALA A 177 -7.77 9.71 -21.21
N GLU A 178 -7.62 8.67 -22.05
CA GLU A 178 -7.80 8.80 -23.51
C GLU A 178 -9.18 9.33 -23.86
N LYS A 179 -10.21 8.67 -23.37
CA LYS A 179 -11.59 8.96 -23.77
C LYS A 179 -12.15 10.26 -23.13
N ARG A 180 -11.78 10.57 -21.91
CA ARG A 180 -12.40 11.65 -21.10
C ARG A 180 -11.55 12.90 -20.99
N ALA A 181 -10.22 12.75 -21.06
CA ALA A 181 -9.29 13.89 -21.03
C ALA A 181 -8.59 14.14 -22.37
N ASN A 182 -9.00 13.45 -23.44
CA ASN A 182 -8.48 13.61 -24.80
C ASN A 182 -6.96 13.41 -24.93
N MET A 183 -6.40 12.48 -24.15
CA MET A 183 -4.99 12.13 -24.20
C MET A 183 -4.79 10.99 -25.24
N LYS A 184 -3.86 11.16 -26.18
CA LYS A 184 -3.63 10.16 -27.23
C LYS A 184 -2.64 9.07 -26.79
N LEU A 185 -2.94 8.38 -25.68
CA LEU A 185 -2.04 7.38 -25.09
C LEU A 185 -1.89 6.08 -25.92
N ASN A 186 -2.74 5.88 -26.91
CA ASN A 186 -2.70 4.72 -27.83
C ASN A 186 -1.44 4.66 -28.72
N VAL A 187 -0.63 5.71 -28.75
CA VAL A 187 0.64 5.76 -29.49
C VAL A 187 1.83 6.08 -28.56
N PHE A 188 1.65 5.89 -27.26
CA PHE A 188 2.68 6.11 -26.25
C PHE A 188 2.85 4.87 -25.37
N ASP A 189 4.08 4.54 -25.05
CA ASP A 189 4.41 3.66 -23.93
C ASP A 189 4.16 4.39 -22.62
N ALA A 190 3.70 3.69 -21.59
CA ALA A 190 3.47 4.26 -20.28
C ALA A 190 3.94 3.29 -19.19
N TYR A 191 4.72 3.83 -18.27
CA TYR A 191 5.29 3.14 -17.13
C TYR A 191 4.87 3.88 -15.87
N ILE A 192 4.38 3.17 -14.86
CA ILE A 192 3.96 3.71 -13.57
C ILE A 192 4.78 3.03 -12.50
N ASN A 193 5.29 3.80 -11.56
CA ASN A 193 6.06 3.29 -10.43
C ASN A 193 5.65 4.02 -9.14
N VAL A 194 5.45 3.27 -8.07
CA VAL A 194 5.25 3.81 -6.71
C VAL A 194 6.57 3.74 -5.98
N ILE A 195 7.05 4.90 -5.55
CA ILE A 195 8.35 4.98 -4.88
C ILE A 195 8.27 4.38 -3.47
N GLY A 196 9.36 3.72 -3.04
CA GLY A 196 9.49 3.15 -1.70
C GLY A 196 8.93 1.74 -1.53
N GLY A 197 8.52 1.07 -2.64
CA GLY A 197 8.04 -0.32 -2.60
C GLY A 197 6.66 -0.49 -1.94
N LEU A 198 5.94 0.61 -1.72
CA LEU A 198 4.56 0.55 -1.24
C LEU A 198 3.63 0.13 -2.38
N ARG A 199 2.63 -0.69 -2.05
CA ARG A 199 1.59 -1.07 -3.00
C ARG A 199 0.32 -0.26 -2.75
N LEU A 200 -0.13 0.48 -3.76
CA LEU A 200 -1.33 1.31 -3.69
C LEU A 200 -2.54 0.51 -4.20
N ASP A 201 -3.17 -0.26 -3.32
CA ASP A 201 -4.33 -1.10 -3.66
C ASP A 201 -5.69 -0.38 -3.43
N GLU A 202 -5.65 0.89 -3.00
CA GLU A 202 -6.82 1.68 -2.64
C GLU A 202 -7.29 2.56 -3.80
N PRO A 203 -8.63 2.66 -4.05
CA PRO A 203 -9.18 3.52 -5.12
C PRO A 203 -8.79 5.00 -5.03
N GLY A 204 -8.47 5.49 -3.83
CA GLY A 204 -7.98 6.85 -3.61
C GLY A 204 -6.70 7.22 -4.35
N ALA A 205 -5.94 6.21 -4.78
CA ALA A 205 -4.72 6.34 -5.57
C ALA A 205 -4.95 6.57 -7.08
N ASP A 206 -6.17 6.37 -7.59
CA ASP A 206 -6.45 6.50 -9.01
C ASP A 206 -6.12 7.90 -9.55
N LEU A 207 -6.61 8.93 -8.85
CA LEU A 207 -6.43 10.30 -9.30
C LEU A 207 -4.96 10.71 -9.37
N PRO A 208 -4.12 10.53 -8.33
CA PRO A 208 -2.70 10.86 -8.43
C PRO A 208 -1.97 10.05 -9.50
N VAL A 209 -2.33 8.78 -9.75
CA VAL A 209 -1.77 7.99 -10.85
C VAL A 209 -2.08 8.62 -12.19
N VAL A 210 -3.33 8.98 -12.46
CA VAL A 210 -3.70 9.63 -13.73
C VAL A 210 -3.07 11.02 -13.86
N LEU A 211 -2.94 11.77 -12.78
CA LEU A 211 -2.28 13.08 -12.81
C LEU A 211 -0.78 12.95 -13.11
N ALA A 212 -0.09 11.96 -12.54
CA ALA A 212 1.30 11.67 -12.88
C ALA A 212 1.46 11.30 -14.38
N VAL A 213 0.57 10.45 -14.90
CA VAL A 213 0.52 10.12 -16.34
C VAL A 213 0.25 11.37 -17.19
N ALA A 214 -0.68 12.23 -16.79
CA ALA A 214 -1.01 13.47 -17.51
C ALA A 214 0.16 14.47 -17.49
N SER A 215 0.83 14.59 -16.36
CA SER A 215 2.03 15.41 -16.18
C SER A 215 3.15 14.99 -17.11
N SER A 216 3.48 13.69 -17.13
CA SER A 216 4.48 13.13 -18.04
C SER A 216 4.10 13.25 -19.52
N TYR A 217 2.81 13.01 -19.85
CA TYR A 217 2.31 13.13 -21.22
C TYR A 217 2.39 14.57 -21.77
N ARG A 218 2.14 15.58 -20.92
CA ARG A 218 2.18 16.99 -21.29
C ARG A 218 3.54 17.65 -21.09
N ASP A 219 4.48 16.93 -20.46
CA ASP A 219 5.76 17.47 -20.02
C ASP A 219 5.61 18.73 -19.13
N GLN A 220 4.64 18.67 -18.19
CA GLN A 220 4.29 19.75 -17.28
C GLN A 220 4.40 19.30 -15.84
N VAL A 221 5.03 20.13 -15.00
CA VAL A 221 5.28 19.83 -13.58
C VAL A 221 4.02 20.07 -12.76
N ILE A 222 3.66 19.10 -11.92
CA ILE A 222 2.69 19.28 -10.83
C ILE A 222 3.40 19.96 -9.66
N ALA A 223 2.72 20.93 -9.02
CA ALA A 223 3.30 21.64 -7.88
C ALA A 223 3.75 20.67 -6.79
N GLU A 224 4.97 20.85 -6.26
CA GLU A 224 5.58 19.96 -5.28
C GLU A 224 4.81 19.85 -3.96
N ASP A 225 4.09 20.91 -3.62
CA ASP A 225 3.24 21.04 -2.43
C ASP A 225 1.81 20.55 -2.64
N LEU A 226 1.55 19.81 -3.76
CA LEU A 226 0.23 19.33 -4.12
C LEU A 226 0.09 17.81 -3.86
N VAL A 227 -1.03 17.43 -3.25
CA VAL A 227 -1.48 16.04 -3.08
C VAL A 227 -2.79 15.86 -3.82
N ALA A 228 -3.01 14.70 -4.42
CA ALA A 228 -4.28 14.36 -5.03
C ALA A 228 -4.90 13.12 -4.39
N ILE A 229 -6.24 13.13 -4.23
CA ILE A 229 -6.99 12.04 -3.60
C ILE A 229 -8.30 11.86 -4.34
N GLY A 230 -8.61 10.65 -4.80
CA GLY A 230 -9.92 10.35 -5.39
C GLY A 230 -9.93 9.11 -6.25
N GLU A 231 -11.08 8.44 -6.29
CA GLU A 231 -11.33 7.35 -7.21
C GLU A 231 -11.77 7.90 -8.57
N VAL A 232 -11.28 7.30 -9.66
CA VAL A 232 -11.65 7.69 -11.03
C VAL A 232 -12.61 6.68 -11.62
N GLY A 233 -13.85 7.10 -11.88
CA GLY A 233 -14.85 6.26 -12.54
C GLY A 233 -14.68 6.19 -14.06
N LEU A 234 -15.32 5.21 -14.70
CA LEU A 234 -15.22 4.96 -16.15
C LEU A 234 -15.80 6.11 -17.01
N THR A 235 -16.69 6.91 -16.44
CA THR A 235 -17.24 8.09 -17.13
C THR A 235 -16.37 9.32 -16.96
N GLY A 236 -15.27 9.20 -16.20
CA GLY A 236 -14.32 10.27 -15.91
C GLY A 236 -14.71 11.11 -14.71
N GLU A 237 -15.72 10.72 -13.95
CA GLU A 237 -16.09 11.35 -12.68
C GLU A 237 -15.05 11.04 -11.59
N ILE A 238 -14.87 12.00 -10.68
CA ILE A 238 -14.02 11.80 -9.49
C ILE A 238 -14.93 11.52 -8.30
N ARG A 239 -14.74 10.36 -7.68
CA ARG A 239 -15.56 9.84 -6.57
C ARG A 239 -14.84 10.01 -5.24
N SER A 240 -15.66 10.23 -4.21
CA SER A 240 -15.19 10.31 -2.83
C SER A 240 -14.65 8.98 -2.34
N VAL A 241 -13.65 9.06 -1.48
CA VAL A 241 -13.08 7.94 -0.73
C VAL A 241 -13.30 8.17 0.77
N SER A 242 -13.16 7.11 1.56
CA SER A 242 -13.34 7.15 3.01
C SER A 242 -12.23 7.94 3.73
N ASN A 243 -12.52 8.33 4.99
CA ASN A 243 -11.55 8.94 5.92
C ASN A 243 -10.90 10.24 5.39
N MET A 244 -11.67 11.04 4.64
CA MET A 244 -11.15 12.25 3.99
C MET A 244 -10.54 13.24 5.00
N ASN A 245 -11.15 13.42 6.17
CA ASN A 245 -10.65 14.32 7.20
C ASN A 245 -9.27 13.89 7.74
N GLN A 246 -9.07 12.58 7.96
CA GLN A 246 -7.78 12.05 8.39
C GLN A 246 -6.70 12.25 7.33
N ARG A 247 -7.04 12.06 6.04
CA ARG A 247 -6.12 12.31 4.92
C ARG A 247 -5.72 13.78 4.83
N LEU A 248 -6.68 14.70 4.92
CA LEU A 248 -6.41 16.14 4.89
C LEU A 248 -5.55 16.60 6.08
N ALA A 249 -5.79 16.04 7.27
CA ALA A 249 -4.97 16.30 8.44
C ALA A 249 -3.51 15.86 8.22
N GLU A 250 -3.28 14.66 7.66
CA GLU A 250 -1.95 14.14 7.36
C GLU A 250 -1.24 14.94 6.27
N VAL A 251 -1.94 15.29 5.19
CA VAL A 251 -1.45 16.16 4.11
C VAL A 251 -0.94 17.49 4.69
N SER A 252 -1.72 18.12 5.56
CA SER A 252 -1.34 19.37 6.22
C SER A 252 -0.19 19.18 7.21
N ARG A 253 -0.20 18.09 8.00
CA ARG A 253 0.86 17.77 8.98
C ARG A 253 2.24 17.64 8.33
N LEU A 254 2.27 17.11 7.11
CA LEU A 254 3.51 16.93 6.32
C LEU A 254 3.92 18.18 5.53
N GLY A 255 3.20 19.29 5.69
CA GLY A 255 3.58 20.59 5.14
C GLY A 255 3.09 20.87 3.71
N PHE A 256 2.30 19.97 3.12
CA PHE A 256 1.66 20.23 1.83
C PHE A 256 0.66 21.39 1.93
N LYS A 257 0.57 22.19 0.87
CA LYS A 257 -0.27 23.40 0.84
C LYS A 257 -1.49 23.27 -0.04
N LYS A 258 -1.51 22.30 -0.94
CA LYS A 258 -2.57 22.11 -1.94
C LYS A 258 -3.05 20.67 -1.93
N CYS A 259 -4.36 20.48 -2.03
CA CYS A 259 -4.95 19.15 -2.14
C CYS A 259 -6.09 19.15 -3.14
N ILE A 260 -6.03 18.28 -4.16
CA ILE A 260 -7.14 18.03 -5.09
C ILE A 260 -7.95 16.85 -4.55
N ILE A 261 -9.27 17.10 -4.36
CA ILE A 261 -10.19 16.10 -3.84
C ILE A 261 -11.49 16.04 -4.68
N PRO A 262 -12.27 14.97 -4.55
CA PRO A 262 -13.60 14.90 -5.15
C PRO A 262 -14.51 16.06 -4.69
N ARG A 263 -15.34 16.59 -5.60
CA ARG A 263 -16.27 17.66 -5.29
C ARG A 263 -17.31 17.26 -4.25
N ASN A 264 -17.81 16.04 -4.37
CA ASN A 264 -18.77 15.48 -3.44
C ASN A 264 -18.03 14.62 -2.42
N SER A 265 -18.14 14.96 -1.15
CA SER A 265 -17.68 14.16 -0.05
C SER A 265 -18.90 13.66 0.74
N SER A 266 -18.85 12.41 1.19
CA SER A 266 -19.85 11.87 2.11
C SER A 266 -19.71 12.42 3.53
N GLU A 267 -18.57 13.01 3.84
CA GLU A 267 -18.22 13.55 5.15
C GLU A 267 -18.27 15.08 5.15
N LYS A 268 -18.62 15.67 6.30
CA LYS A 268 -18.40 17.10 6.52
C LYS A 268 -16.88 17.33 6.61
N LEU A 269 -16.34 18.05 5.64
CA LEU A 269 -14.90 18.27 5.57
C LEU A 269 -14.43 19.30 6.58
N GLU A 270 -13.41 18.93 7.34
CA GLU A 270 -12.63 19.78 8.24
C GLU A 270 -11.31 20.10 7.54
N ILE A 271 -11.22 21.30 6.95
CA ILE A 271 -10.04 21.72 6.19
C ILE A 271 -9.04 22.34 7.17
N PRO A 272 -7.83 21.74 7.29
CA PRO A 272 -6.77 22.29 8.15
C PRO A 272 -6.35 23.72 7.71
N ALA A 273 -5.98 24.55 8.68
CA ALA A 273 -5.49 25.88 8.40
C ALA A 273 -4.24 25.85 7.51
N GLY A 274 -4.22 26.68 6.48
CA GLY A 274 -3.10 26.78 5.52
C GLY A 274 -3.12 25.75 4.39
N LEU A 275 -4.10 24.83 4.34
CA LEU A 275 -4.29 23.90 3.24
C LEU A 275 -5.35 24.43 2.27
N SER A 276 -4.98 24.65 1.02
CA SER A 276 -5.89 25.01 -0.07
C SER A 276 -6.46 23.75 -0.70
N VAL A 277 -7.78 23.57 -0.65
CA VAL A 277 -8.47 22.39 -1.15
C VAL A 277 -9.23 22.69 -2.42
N TYR A 278 -8.86 22.01 -3.51
CA TYR A 278 -9.49 22.12 -4.82
C TYR A 278 -10.44 20.96 -5.03
N ARG A 279 -11.75 21.27 -5.17
CA ARG A 279 -12.80 20.27 -5.32
C ARG A 279 -13.15 20.10 -6.79
N VAL A 280 -12.86 18.92 -7.34
CA VAL A 280 -13.05 18.58 -8.75
C VAL A 280 -14.15 17.55 -8.95
N LYS A 281 -14.90 17.66 -10.05
CA LYS A 281 -16.02 16.76 -10.37
C LYS A 281 -15.62 15.67 -11.39
N ASN A 282 -14.65 15.95 -12.23
CA ASN A 282 -14.23 15.04 -13.29
C ASN A 282 -12.72 15.15 -13.56
N LEU A 283 -12.21 14.19 -14.31
CA LEU A 283 -10.80 14.05 -14.61
C LEU A 283 -10.22 15.25 -15.39
N ARG A 284 -10.99 15.86 -16.30
CA ARG A 284 -10.53 17.01 -17.06
C ARG A 284 -10.28 18.21 -16.13
N GLU A 285 -11.23 18.52 -15.26
CA GLU A 285 -11.11 19.58 -14.26
C GLU A 285 -9.91 19.32 -13.31
N ALA A 286 -9.70 18.05 -12.91
CA ALA A 286 -8.56 17.69 -12.07
C ALA A 286 -7.21 17.93 -12.75
N ILE A 287 -7.07 17.55 -14.03
CA ILE A 287 -5.86 17.78 -14.82
C ILE A 287 -5.61 19.28 -15.04
N GLU A 288 -6.65 20.07 -15.36
CA GLU A 288 -6.55 21.52 -15.53
C GLU A 288 -6.22 22.25 -14.22
N THR A 289 -6.58 21.66 -13.07
CA THR A 289 -6.26 22.21 -11.74
C THR A 289 -4.83 21.89 -11.31
N ALA A 290 -4.31 20.73 -11.73
CA ALA A 290 -3.00 20.24 -11.33
C ALA A 290 -1.85 20.78 -12.20
N LEU A 291 -2.13 21.05 -13.50
CA LEU A 291 -1.18 21.47 -14.56
C LEU A 291 -1.52 22.83 -15.12
#